data_fe02b9a31f866f191d221d14eb257588
#
_entry.id   fe02b9a31f866f191d221d14eb257588
#
_cell.length_a   1.000
_cell.length_b   1.000
_cell.length_c   1.000
_cell.angle_alpha   90.00
_cell.angle_beta   90.00
_cell.angle_gamma   90.00
#
_symmetry.space_group_name_H-M   'P 1'
#
loop_
_entity.id
_entity.type
_entity.pdbx_description
1 polymer ?
#
loop_
_entity_poly.entity_id
_entity_poly.type
_entity_poly.pdbx_seq_one_letter_code
_entity_poly.pdbx_strand_id
1 'polypeptide(L)'
;EQNTILRGYIVAAGTLYTGLFNLNINYITQPRKMTKFGIPYTARPTSFSMEVKYAPGAQMKQATADDKGKYSIHDIAGVDKAHIWVELLQWSGSGAIDYDGSEGAADITVLGRAELVIDGANNPYKEWSKITRWYTTRSTPISRRRISPW
;
A
#
# COMPACT_ATOMS: atom_id res chain seq x y z
N GLU A 1 16.59 16.23 -31.43
CA GLU A 1 17.00 15.21 -30.45
C GLU A 1 15.82 14.97 -29.50
N GLN A 2 15.08 13.88 -29.72
CA GLN A 2 13.99 13.49 -28.82
C GLN A 2 14.59 12.86 -27.57
N ASN A 3 14.36 13.48 -26.43
CA ASN A 3 14.75 12.94 -25.12
C ASN A 3 14.08 11.57 -24.89
N THR A 4 14.89 10.54 -24.94
CA THR A 4 14.55 9.11 -24.90
C THR A 4 14.30 8.59 -23.47
N ILE A 5 13.84 9.42 -22.54
CA ILE A 5 13.76 9.05 -21.10
C ILE A 5 12.53 8.19 -20.75
N LEU A 6 11.55 8.07 -21.62
CA LEU A 6 10.30 7.33 -21.34
C LEU A 6 9.88 6.40 -22.48
N ARG A 7 10.78 5.57 -22.99
CA ARG A 7 10.40 4.47 -23.88
C ARG A 7 10.27 3.16 -23.10
N GLY A 8 9.27 3.08 -22.25
CA GLY A 8 8.95 1.84 -21.56
C GLY A 8 7.44 1.74 -21.33
N TYR A 9 6.88 0.58 -21.58
CA TYR A 9 5.54 0.23 -21.12
C TYR A 9 5.63 -0.13 -19.65
N ILE A 10 4.77 0.47 -18.84
CA ILE A 10 4.59 0.10 -17.44
C ILE A 10 3.18 -0.45 -17.25
N VAL A 11 3.05 -1.44 -16.40
CA VAL A 11 1.77 -1.85 -15.85
C VAL A 11 1.64 -1.19 -14.49
N ALA A 12 0.67 -0.30 -14.35
CA ALA A 12 0.38 0.35 -13.09
C ALA A 12 -1.00 -0.09 -12.60
N ALA A 13 -1.05 -0.68 -11.42
CA ALA A 13 -2.32 -0.90 -10.74
C ALA A 13 -2.93 0.44 -10.30
N GLY A 14 -4.26 0.55 -10.37
CA GLY A 14 -4.97 1.68 -9.78
C GLY A 14 -4.70 1.69 -8.27
N THR A 15 -4.24 2.82 -7.75
CA THR A 15 -3.88 2.94 -6.34
C THR A 15 -4.51 4.20 -5.75
N LEU A 16 -5.15 4.04 -4.60
CA LEU A 16 -5.64 5.13 -3.76
C LEU A 16 -4.93 5.05 -2.41
N TYR A 17 -4.40 6.15 -1.93
CA TYR A 17 -3.73 6.20 -0.63
C TYR A 17 -3.93 7.55 0.06
N THR A 18 -3.72 7.59 1.36
CA THR A 18 -3.62 8.83 2.13
C THR A 18 -2.18 9.31 2.16
N GLY A 19 -1.95 10.57 1.82
CA GLY A 19 -0.61 11.14 1.79
C GLY A 19 -0.43 12.15 0.67
N LEU A 20 0.82 12.36 0.28
CA LEU A 20 1.20 13.31 -0.75
C LEU A 20 1.98 12.62 -1.86
N PHE A 21 1.72 13.01 -3.09
CA PHE A 21 2.54 12.64 -4.23
C PHE A 21 3.33 13.86 -4.71
N ASN A 22 4.64 13.72 -4.76
CA ASN A 22 5.54 14.78 -5.23
C ASN A 22 6.33 14.26 -6.43
N LEU A 23 5.87 14.64 -7.62
CA LEU A 23 6.56 14.28 -8.86
C LEU A 23 7.95 14.92 -8.90
N ASN A 24 8.98 14.07 -8.92
CA ASN A 24 10.38 14.50 -9.05
C ASN A 24 11.07 13.62 -10.10
N ILE A 25 11.54 14.26 -11.18
CA ILE A 25 12.20 13.57 -12.30
C ILE A 25 13.43 12.77 -11.86
N ASN A 26 14.12 13.21 -10.79
CA ASN A 26 15.28 12.50 -10.25
C ASN A 26 14.94 11.15 -9.62
N TYR A 27 13.65 10.91 -9.32
CA TYR A 27 13.16 9.67 -8.73
C TYR A 27 12.36 8.81 -9.70
N ILE A 28 12.45 9.07 -11.03
CA ILE A 28 11.66 8.32 -12.02
C ILE A 28 11.97 6.82 -12.00
N THR A 29 13.19 6.44 -11.66
CA THR A 29 13.61 5.04 -11.46
C THR A 29 13.33 4.52 -10.05
N GLN A 30 12.88 5.38 -9.15
CA GLN A 30 12.56 5.07 -7.76
C GLN A 30 11.21 5.71 -7.39
N PRO A 31 10.11 5.33 -8.07
CA PRO A 31 8.82 6.03 -7.97
C PRO A 31 8.26 6.06 -6.56
N ARG A 32 8.65 5.12 -5.72
CA ARG A 32 8.29 5.07 -4.31
C ARG A 32 8.75 6.31 -3.53
N LYS A 33 9.89 6.88 -3.86
CA LYS A 33 10.38 8.12 -3.23
C LYS A 33 9.53 9.34 -3.54
N MET A 34 8.65 9.26 -4.53
CA MET A 34 7.70 10.30 -4.88
C MET A 34 6.42 10.25 -4.05
N THR A 35 6.19 9.14 -3.34
CA THR A 35 4.99 8.96 -2.54
C THR A 35 5.33 9.08 -1.05
N LYS A 36 4.61 9.93 -0.37
CA LYS A 36 4.72 10.14 1.08
C LYS A 36 3.41 9.70 1.69
N PHE A 37 3.43 8.54 2.34
CA PHE A 37 2.23 7.93 2.90
C PHE A 37 1.85 8.52 4.24
N GLY A 38 0.56 8.43 4.54
CA GLY A 38 0.00 8.76 5.83
C GLY A 38 -0.39 10.23 6.00
N ILE A 39 -1.27 10.44 6.95
CA ILE A 39 -1.68 11.75 7.44
C ILE A 39 -1.62 11.72 8.96
N PRO A 40 -1.28 12.84 9.63
CA PRO A 40 -1.32 12.91 11.07
C PRO A 40 -2.72 12.59 11.60
N TYR A 41 -2.78 11.74 12.61
CA TYR A 41 -4.03 11.31 13.22
C TYR A 41 -3.85 11.13 14.73
N THR A 42 -4.71 11.76 15.53
CA THR A 42 -4.56 11.84 16.99
C THR A 42 -5.52 10.93 17.76
N ALA A 43 -6.58 10.44 17.09
CA ALA A 43 -7.54 9.54 17.72
C ALA A 43 -7.10 8.07 17.63
N ARG A 44 -7.74 7.20 18.40
CA ARG A 44 -7.53 5.75 18.37
C ARG A 44 -8.79 5.07 17.81
N PRO A 45 -8.90 4.93 16.49
CA PRO A 45 -10.05 4.30 15.87
C PRO A 45 -10.05 2.80 16.19
N THR A 46 -11.24 2.22 16.30
CA THR A 46 -11.43 0.77 16.45
C THR A 46 -11.74 0.09 15.12
N SER A 47 -12.24 0.86 14.17
CA SER A 47 -12.60 0.36 12.83
C SER A 47 -12.47 1.46 11.79
N PHE A 48 -12.46 1.07 10.53
CA PHE A 48 -12.73 1.98 9.43
C PHE A 48 -13.93 1.51 8.62
N SER A 49 -14.62 2.45 7.99
CA SER A 49 -15.72 2.17 7.08
C SER A 49 -15.49 2.88 5.76
N MET A 50 -15.84 2.23 4.68
CA MET A 50 -15.80 2.79 3.33
C MET A 50 -16.92 2.22 2.47
N GLU A 51 -17.22 2.90 1.40
CA GLU A 51 -18.04 2.34 0.32
C GLU A 51 -17.11 1.81 -0.77
N VAL A 52 -17.42 0.62 -1.27
CA VAL A 52 -16.63 -0.06 -2.29
C VAL A 52 -17.54 -0.62 -3.37
N LYS A 53 -17.09 -0.42 -4.61
CA LYS A 53 -17.57 -1.13 -5.80
C LYS A 53 -16.34 -1.59 -6.56
N TYR A 54 -16.28 -2.86 -6.92
CA TYR A 54 -15.14 -3.44 -7.58
C TYR A 54 -15.55 -4.16 -8.87
N ALA A 55 -14.89 -3.80 -9.96
CA ALA A 55 -14.98 -4.50 -11.23
C ALA A 55 -13.57 -5.04 -11.55
N PRO A 56 -13.35 -6.36 -11.47
CA PRO A 56 -12.06 -6.94 -11.78
C PRO A 56 -11.70 -6.71 -13.24
N GLY A 57 -10.41 -6.55 -13.53
CA GLY A 57 -9.90 -6.50 -14.90
C GLY A 57 -10.15 -7.84 -15.61
N ALA A 58 -10.49 -7.76 -16.89
CA ALA A 58 -10.78 -8.96 -17.69
C ALA A 58 -9.54 -9.85 -17.91
N GLN A 59 -8.35 -9.25 -17.90
CA GLN A 59 -7.09 -9.91 -18.17
C GLN A 59 -5.97 -9.32 -17.33
N MET A 60 -5.27 -10.15 -16.60
CA MET A 60 -4.07 -9.74 -15.89
C MET A 60 -2.89 -9.57 -16.85
N LYS A 61 -2.08 -8.55 -16.61
CA LYS A 61 -0.91 -8.20 -17.42
C LYS A 61 0.32 -8.08 -16.56
N GLN A 62 1.45 -8.50 -17.11
CA GLN A 62 2.76 -8.36 -16.50
C GLN A 62 3.72 -7.67 -17.46
N ALA A 63 4.49 -6.73 -16.96
CA ALA A 63 5.62 -6.16 -17.67
C ALA A 63 6.90 -6.92 -17.29
N THR A 64 7.65 -7.38 -18.29
CA THR A 64 8.97 -8.00 -18.10
C THR A 64 10.02 -7.22 -18.86
N ALA A 65 11.20 -7.05 -18.28
CA ALA A 65 12.34 -6.46 -18.95
C ALA A 65 13.21 -7.55 -19.58
N ASP A 66 13.71 -7.30 -20.79
CA ASP A 66 14.78 -8.11 -21.38
C ASP A 66 16.17 -7.70 -20.85
N ASP A 67 17.21 -8.43 -21.25
CA ASP A 67 18.60 -8.17 -20.84
C ASP A 67 19.12 -6.79 -21.25
N LYS A 68 18.43 -6.10 -22.15
CA LYS A 68 18.71 -4.75 -22.61
C LYS A 68 17.87 -3.68 -21.93
N GLY A 69 17.05 -4.08 -20.94
CA GLY A 69 16.16 -3.19 -20.21
C GLY A 69 14.93 -2.73 -21.02
N LYS A 70 14.59 -3.40 -22.12
CA LYS A 70 13.37 -3.14 -22.88
C LYS A 70 12.20 -3.88 -22.25
N TYR A 71 11.14 -3.17 -21.94
CA TYR A 71 9.93 -3.75 -21.37
C TYR A 71 8.95 -4.24 -22.44
N SER A 72 8.37 -5.39 -22.20
CA SER A 72 7.24 -5.94 -22.95
C SER A 72 6.11 -6.29 -21.99
N ILE A 73 4.87 -6.18 -22.47
CA ILE A 73 3.67 -6.50 -21.69
C ILE A 73 3.12 -7.81 -22.19
N HIS A 74 2.86 -8.72 -21.27
CA HIS A 74 2.30 -10.05 -21.56
C HIS A 74 1.03 -10.27 -20.75
N ASP A 75 0.10 -11.01 -21.34
CA ASP A 75 -1.03 -11.55 -20.61
C ASP A 75 -0.57 -12.70 -19.71
N ILE A 76 -1.03 -12.69 -18.48
CA ILE A 76 -0.76 -13.75 -17.51
C ILE A 76 -2.06 -14.39 -17.03
N ALA A 77 -1.98 -15.66 -16.68
CA ALA A 77 -3.10 -16.35 -16.03
C ALA A 77 -3.33 -15.81 -14.63
N GLY A 78 -4.59 -15.77 -14.23
CA GLY A 78 -5.00 -15.35 -12.89
C GLY A 78 -6.27 -14.53 -12.92
N VAL A 79 -6.69 -14.15 -11.73
CA VAL A 79 -7.86 -13.30 -11.53
C VAL A 79 -7.40 -12.05 -10.79
N ASP A 80 -7.85 -10.90 -11.28
CA ASP A 80 -7.57 -9.61 -10.67
C ASP A 80 -8.13 -9.55 -9.25
N LYS A 81 -7.39 -8.91 -8.34
CA LYS A 81 -7.76 -8.76 -6.92
C LYS A 81 -7.57 -7.33 -6.50
N ALA A 82 -8.52 -6.84 -5.71
CA ALA A 82 -8.33 -5.58 -5.00
C ALA A 82 -7.86 -5.87 -3.56
N HIS A 83 -6.85 -5.13 -3.14
CA HIS A 83 -6.33 -5.19 -1.79
C HIS A 83 -6.44 -3.81 -1.14
N ILE A 84 -7.20 -3.74 -0.07
CA ILE A 84 -7.48 -2.51 0.68
C ILE A 84 -7.02 -2.73 2.10
N TRP A 85 -6.15 -1.86 2.60
CA TRP A 85 -5.77 -1.89 4.01
C TRP A 85 -5.62 -0.49 4.57
N VAL A 86 -5.84 -0.37 5.87
CA VAL A 86 -5.65 0.84 6.63
C VAL A 86 -4.82 0.51 7.86
N GLU A 87 -3.75 1.24 8.07
CA GLU A 87 -2.86 1.07 9.21
C GLU A 87 -2.83 2.32 10.06
N LEU A 88 -2.85 2.10 11.37
CA LEU A 88 -2.55 3.11 12.36
C LEU A 88 -1.09 2.92 12.78
N LEU A 89 -0.27 3.92 12.52
CA LEU A 89 1.16 3.86 12.74
C LEU A 89 1.58 4.83 13.83
N GLN A 90 2.51 4.42 14.68
CA GLN A 90 3.32 5.34 15.46
C GLN A 90 4.65 5.52 14.73
N TRP A 91 4.98 6.77 14.44
CA TRP A 91 6.19 7.11 13.72
C TRP A 91 7.03 8.07 14.54
N SER A 92 8.32 7.75 14.71
CA SER A 92 9.28 8.53 15.49
C SER A 92 10.30 9.28 14.62
N GLY A 93 10.25 9.11 13.30
CA GLY A 93 11.14 9.77 12.37
C GLY A 93 10.79 11.24 12.12
N SER A 94 11.66 11.93 11.42
CA SER A 94 11.46 13.30 10.93
C SER A 94 11.22 13.30 9.42
N GLY A 95 10.33 14.15 8.94
CA GLY A 95 10.02 14.28 7.51
C GLY A 95 8.82 13.42 7.07
N ALA A 96 8.89 12.81 5.91
CA ALA A 96 7.81 12.00 5.37
C ALA A 96 7.97 10.53 5.73
N ILE A 97 6.85 9.86 5.91
CA ILE A 97 6.83 8.42 6.10
C ILE A 97 7.19 7.75 4.78
N ASP A 98 8.33 7.05 4.75
CA ASP A 98 8.74 6.16 3.66
C ASP A 98 8.47 4.71 4.10
N TYR A 99 7.21 4.34 4.07
CA TYR A 99 6.73 3.04 4.53
C TYR A 99 6.02 2.30 3.40
N ASP A 100 6.40 1.06 3.18
CA ASP A 100 5.87 0.20 2.11
C ASP A 100 4.96 -0.92 2.61
N GLY A 101 4.61 -0.88 3.87
CA GLY A 101 3.86 -1.97 4.49
C GLY A 101 4.75 -3.15 4.93
N SER A 102 6.08 -3.08 4.71
CA SER A 102 6.99 -4.10 5.23
C SER A 102 7.17 -3.99 6.74
N GLU A 103 7.27 -5.14 7.40
CA GLU A 103 7.54 -5.18 8.84
C GLU A 103 9.01 -4.82 9.12
N GLY A 104 9.24 -4.10 10.22
CA GLY A 104 10.59 -3.86 10.73
C GLY A 104 11.25 -2.57 10.31
N ALA A 105 10.52 -1.61 9.74
CA ALA A 105 11.03 -0.25 9.61
C ALA A 105 11.35 0.30 11.01
N ALA A 106 12.59 0.74 11.23
CA ALA A 106 13.13 1.04 12.56
C ALA A 106 12.44 2.19 13.29
N ASP A 107 11.78 3.08 12.55
CA ASP A 107 11.13 4.29 13.03
C ASP A 107 9.58 4.20 13.01
N ILE A 108 9.04 3.05 12.62
CA ILE A 108 7.60 2.84 12.48
C ILE A 108 7.15 1.65 13.33
N THR A 109 6.11 1.87 14.12
CA THR A 109 5.40 0.82 14.84
C THR A 109 3.96 0.76 14.35
N VAL A 110 3.52 -0.39 13.86
CA VAL A 110 2.12 -0.63 13.50
C VAL A 110 1.33 -0.88 14.77
N LEU A 111 0.43 0.05 15.09
CA LEU A 111 -0.46 -0.04 16.27
C LEU A 111 -1.72 -0.85 15.96
N GLY A 112 -2.18 -0.81 14.72
CA GLY A 112 -3.33 -1.57 14.29
C GLY A 112 -3.45 -1.61 12.77
N ARG A 113 -4.00 -2.69 12.25
CA ARG A 113 -4.27 -2.89 10.83
C ARG A 113 -5.67 -3.44 10.62
N ALA A 114 -6.35 -2.90 9.65
CA ALA A 114 -7.61 -3.43 9.15
C ALA A 114 -7.50 -3.64 7.64
N GLU A 115 -8.00 -4.76 7.13
CA GLU A 115 -7.70 -5.22 5.79
C GLU A 115 -8.90 -5.87 5.13
N LEU A 116 -9.01 -5.72 3.81
CA LEU A 116 -9.95 -6.40 2.95
C LEU A 116 -9.27 -6.78 1.65
N VAL A 117 -9.32 -8.07 1.30
CA VAL A 117 -8.97 -8.55 -0.03
C VAL A 117 -10.24 -8.95 -0.75
N ILE A 118 -10.43 -8.45 -1.96
CA ILE A 118 -11.56 -8.80 -2.83
C ILE A 118 -11.02 -9.65 -3.98
N ASP A 119 -11.44 -10.91 -4.01
CA ASP A 119 -11.13 -11.80 -5.12
C ASP A 119 -12.09 -11.52 -6.27
N GLY A 120 -11.56 -11.19 -7.44
CA GLY A 120 -12.38 -10.90 -8.63
C GLY A 120 -13.23 -12.08 -9.09
N ALA A 121 -12.79 -13.33 -8.85
CA ALA A 121 -13.56 -14.52 -9.20
C ALA A 121 -14.85 -14.64 -8.37
N ASN A 122 -14.79 -14.25 -7.10
CA ASN A 122 -15.89 -14.36 -6.15
C ASN A 122 -16.30 -12.99 -5.58
N ASN A 123 -16.30 -11.97 -6.43
CA ASN A 123 -16.53 -10.59 -6.02
C ASN A 123 -17.96 -10.34 -5.54
N PRO A 124 -18.19 -10.05 -4.24
CA PRO A 124 -19.50 -9.69 -3.70
C PRO A 124 -19.85 -8.21 -3.90
N TYR A 125 -18.88 -7.37 -4.32
CA TYR A 125 -18.99 -5.91 -4.38
C TYR A 125 -19.21 -5.42 -5.82
N LYS A 126 -20.15 -6.05 -6.54
CA LYS A 126 -20.52 -5.64 -7.91
C LYS A 126 -21.26 -4.31 -7.94
N GLU A 127 -21.92 -3.97 -6.85
CA GLU A 127 -22.59 -2.70 -6.61
C GLU A 127 -21.99 -2.00 -5.39
N TRP A 128 -22.22 -0.68 -5.28
CA TRP A 128 -21.75 0.09 -4.14
C TRP A 128 -22.22 -0.51 -2.82
N SER A 129 -21.30 -0.88 -1.98
CA SER A 129 -21.54 -1.55 -0.72
C SER A 129 -20.72 -0.94 0.38
N LYS A 130 -21.37 -0.59 1.50
CA LYS A 130 -20.68 -0.14 2.70
C LYS A 130 -20.03 -1.31 3.40
N ILE A 131 -18.75 -1.21 3.66
CA ILE A 131 -18.01 -2.18 4.45
C ILE A 131 -17.47 -1.52 5.72
N THR A 132 -17.32 -2.33 6.77
CA THR A 132 -16.63 -1.96 8.01
C THR A 132 -15.62 -3.04 8.32
N ARG A 133 -14.40 -2.64 8.70
CA ARG A 133 -13.34 -3.53 9.15
C ARG A 133 -12.79 -3.04 10.48
N TRP A 134 -12.62 -3.96 11.40
CA TRP A 134 -12.07 -3.69 12.73
C TRP A 134 -10.56 -3.76 12.67
N TYR A 135 -9.89 -2.88 13.40
CA TYR A 135 -8.44 -2.98 13.57
C TYR A 135 -8.10 -4.18 14.43
N THR A 136 -7.18 -4.98 13.93
CA THR A 136 -6.47 -5.94 14.77
C THR A 136 -5.29 -5.20 15.41
N THR A 137 -5.31 -5.08 16.72
CA THR A 137 -4.18 -4.55 17.48
C THR A 137 -3.12 -5.64 17.58
N ARG A 138 -1.89 -5.35 17.22
CA ARG A 138 -0.78 -6.19 17.67
C ARG A 138 -0.60 -5.96 19.17
N SER A 139 -0.88 -6.96 19.96
CA SER A 139 -0.42 -7.01 21.34
C SER A 139 1.11 -7.17 21.29
N THR A 140 1.83 -6.06 21.29
CA THR A 140 3.24 -6.12 21.67
C THR A 140 3.25 -6.63 23.10
N PRO A 141 3.93 -7.76 23.43
CA PRO A 141 4.09 -8.17 24.80
C PRO A 141 4.79 -7.01 25.51
N ILE A 142 4.11 -6.36 26.45
CA ILE A 142 4.75 -5.40 27.33
C ILE A 142 5.80 -6.19 28.08
N SER A 143 7.05 -6.11 27.68
CA SER A 143 8.18 -6.56 28.45
C SER A 143 8.11 -5.80 29.77
N ARG A 144 7.51 -6.41 30.79
CA ARG A 144 7.61 -5.93 32.17
C ARG A 144 9.08 -6.01 32.54
N ARG A 145 9.81 -4.91 32.37
CA ARG A 145 11.08 -4.75 33.07
C ARG A 145 10.77 -4.89 34.57
N ARG A 146 11.21 -5.97 35.14
CA ARG A 146 11.28 -6.11 36.60
C ARG A 146 12.15 -4.95 37.06
N ILE A 147 11.54 -3.98 37.72
CA ILE A 147 12.28 -3.03 38.52
C ILE A 147 12.72 -3.84 39.72
N SER A 148 14.01 -4.10 39.80
CA SER A 148 14.66 -4.70 40.97
C SER A 148 14.50 -3.71 42.13
N PRO A 149 13.97 -4.12 43.29
CA PRO A 149 13.96 -3.24 44.43
C PRO A 149 15.38 -3.18 45.01
N TRP A 150 15.84 -2.00 45.22
CA TRP A 150 16.94 -1.68 46.16
C TRP A 150 16.38 -1.33 47.49
#